data_b2e283ccdbc7fc29827c6e1b8d04276b
#
_entry.id   b2e283ccdbc7fc29827c6e1b8d04276b
#
_cell.length_a   1.000
_cell.length_b   1.000
_cell.length_c   1.000
_cell.angle_alpha   90.00
_cell.angle_beta   90.00
_cell.angle_gamma   90.00
#
_symmetry.space_group_name_H-M   'P 1'
#
loop_
_entity.id
_entity.type
_entity.pdbx_description
1 polymer ?
#
loop_
_entity_poly.entity_id
_entity_poly.type
_entity_poly.pdbx_seq_one_letter_code
_entity_poly.pdbx_strand_id
1 'polypeptide(L)'
;MTIIAVEYEYDATKLDILAANRPAHRAFLRDLFDVGKLLASGPLGSNGALIVVAADDPDAGLRMLNADPLVGVGVIESRIARVWNPVIGPWQ
;
A
#
# COMPACT_ATOMS: atom_id res chain seq x y z
N MET A 1 -12.12 -13.78 4.74
CA MET A 1 -11.43 -12.47 4.66
C MET A 1 -11.15 -12.15 3.20
N THR A 2 -11.53 -10.97 2.76
CA THR A 2 -11.20 -10.55 1.41
C THR A 2 -9.85 -9.83 1.43
N ILE A 3 -8.96 -10.22 0.54
CA ILE A 3 -7.60 -9.68 0.45
C ILE A 3 -7.52 -8.81 -0.79
N ILE A 4 -7.01 -7.60 -0.61
CA ILE A 4 -6.83 -6.64 -1.69
C ILE A 4 -5.34 -6.38 -1.88
N ALA A 5 -4.86 -6.59 -3.09
CA ALA A 5 -3.50 -6.23 -3.48
C ALA A 5 -3.53 -4.83 -4.07
N VAL A 6 -2.80 -3.92 -3.47
CA VAL A 6 -2.70 -2.52 -3.92
C VAL A 6 -1.28 -2.27 -4.41
N GLU A 7 -1.16 -1.82 -5.64
CA GLU A 7 0.14 -1.43 -6.20
C GLU A 7 0.20 0.08 -6.30
N TYR A 8 1.28 0.65 -5.75
CA TYR A 8 1.63 2.06 -5.94
C TYR A 8 2.68 2.15 -7.03
N GLU A 9 2.51 3.11 -7.92
CA GLU A 9 3.56 3.54 -8.84
C GLU A 9 3.94 4.97 -8.48
N TYR A 10 5.23 5.20 -8.21
CA TYR A 10 5.71 6.50 -7.77
C TYR A 10 6.14 7.36 -8.96
N ASP A 11 5.99 8.68 -8.80
CA ASP A 11 6.50 9.66 -9.75
C ASP A 11 8.04 9.68 -9.67
N ALA A 12 8.71 9.23 -10.73
CA ALA A 12 10.16 9.13 -10.78
C ALA A 12 10.87 10.48 -10.68
N THR A 13 10.16 11.60 -10.86
CA THR A 13 10.73 12.95 -10.70
C THR A 13 10.67 13.46 -9.27
N LYS A 14 10.07 12.69 -8.34
CA LYS A 14 9.84 13.10 -6.94
C LYS A 14 10.44 12.11 -5.95
N LEU A 15 11.52 11.42 -6.31
CA LEU A 15 12.11 10.38 -5.45
C LEU A 15 12.73 10.95 -4.17
N ASP A 16 13.17 12.20 -4.18
CA ASP A 16 13.66 12.90 -2.99
C ASP A 16 12.52 13.15 -1.98
N ILE A 17 11.35 13.55 -2.46
CA ILE A 17 10.15 13.74 -1.62
C ILE A 17 9.70 12.39 -1.07
N LEU A 18 9.71 11.35 -1.89
CA LEU A 18 9.39 9.98 -1.47
C LEU A 18 10.32 9.55 -0.33
N ALA A 19 11.64 9.73 -0.48
CA ALA A 19 12.62 9.34 0.53
C ALA A 19 12.40 10.09 1.85
N ALA A 20 12.10 11.38 1.78
CA ALA A 20 11.86 12.20 2.97
C ALA A 20 10.59 11.77 3.74
N ASN A 21 9.59 11.23 3.05
CA ASN A 21 8.31 10.85 3.65
C ASN A 21 8.16 9.34 3.90
N ARG A 22 9.15 8.54 3.50
CA ARG A 22 9.11 7.09 3.68
C ARG A 22 9.01 6.65 5.14
N PRO A 23 9.72 7.27 6.11
CA PRO A 23 9.55 6.89 7.51
C PRO A 23 8.11 7.06 8.02
N ALA A 24 7.44 8.15 7.67
CA ALA A 24 6.04 8.38 8.06
C ALA A 24 5.10 7.38 7.37
N HIS A 25 5.34 7.06 6.10
CA HIS A 25 4.62 6.03 5.36
C HIS A 25 4.73 4.67 6.05
N ARG A 26 5.93 4.27 6.44
CA ARG A 26 6.17 3.00 7.13
C ARG A 26 5.53 2.94 8.50
N ALA A 27 5.52 4.05 9.24
CA ALA A 27 4.85 4.14 10.53
C ALA A 27 3.33 3.97 10.38
N PHE A 28 2.74 4.60 9.37
CA PHE A 28 1.32 4.45 9.04
C PHE A 28 0.98 2.98 8.73
N LEU A 29 1.77 2.32 7.89
CA LEU A 29 1.54 0.92 7.54
C LEU A 29 1.76 0.00 8.75
N ARG A 30 2.73 0.28 9.62
CA ARG A 30 2.97 -0.50 10.84
C ARG A 30 1.75 -0.46 11.75
N ASP A 31 1.11 0.70 11.89
CA ASP A 31 -0.10 0.83 12.70
C ASP A 31 -1.25 -0.04 12.13
N LEU A 32 -1.41 -0.06 10.81
CA LEU A 32 -2.39 -0.94 10.16
C LEU A 32 -2.06 -2.42 10.36
N PHE A 33 -0.79 -2.77 10.33
CA PHE A 33 -0.34 -4.14 10.57
C PHE A 33 -0.65 -4.57 12.01
N ASP A 34 -0.41 -3.70 12.98
CA ASP A 34 -0.62 -3.98 14.39
C ASP A 34 -2.10 -4.23 14.73
N VAL A 35 -3.03 -3.63 14.00
CA VAL A 35 -4.47 -3.85 14.18
C VAL A 35 -5.04 -4.89 13.21
N GLY A 36 -4.20 -5.59 12.45
CA GLY A 36 -4.62 -6.70 11.60
C GLY A 36 -5.22 -6.31 10.25
N LYS A 37 -5.14 -5.04 9.86
CA LYS A 37 -5.68 -4.57 8.57
C LYS A 37 -4.68 -4.67 7.43
N LEU A 38 -3.40 -4.56 7.72
CA LEU A 38 -2.33 -4.78 6.75
C LEU A 38 -1.77 -6.20 6.92
N LEU A 39 -1.63 -6.93 5.84
CA LEU A 39 -1.08 -8.28 5.85
C LEU A 39 0.41 -8.30 5.49
N ALA A 40 0.80 -7.51 4.51
CA ALA A 40 2.19 -7.37 4.08
C ALA A 40 2.35 -6.11 3.25
N SER A 41 3.55 -5.56 3.22
CA SER A 41 3.90 -4.48 2.29
C SER A 41 5.41 -4.45 2.07
N GLY A 42 5.81 -3.88 0.95
CA GLY A 42 7.22 -3.69 0.63
C GLY A 42 7.42 -3.04 -0.72
N PRO A 43 8.67 -2.65 -1.02
CA PRO A 43 9.00 -2.12 -2.34
C PRO A 43 8.72 -3.15 -3.43
N LEU A 44 8.20 -2.67 -4.56
CA LEU A 44 8.00 -3.47 -5.77
C LEU A 44 8.84 -2.85 -6.87
N GLY A 45 9.97 -3.48 -7.16
CA GLY A 45 10.96 -2.88 -8.05
C GLY A 45 11.57 -1.61 -7.46
N SER A 46 12.00 -0.70 -8.32
CA SER A 46 12.65 0.56 -7.91
C SER A 46 11.67 1.74 -7.79
N ASN A 47 10.45 1.60 -8.27
CA ASN A 47 9.53 2.73 -8.46
C ASN A 47 8.11 2.44 -7.97
N GLY A 48 7.94 1.47 -7.11
CA GLY A 48 6.61 1.13 -6.63
C GLY A 48 6.60 0.45 -5.28
N ALA A 49 5.40 0.10 -4.85
CA ALA A 49 5.17 -0.70 -3.66
C ALA A 49 4.00 -1.65 -3.87
N LEU A 50 4.07 -2.79 -3.21
CA LEU A 50 2.94 -3.70 -3.09
C LEU A 50 2.46 -3.64 -1.64
N ILE A 51 1.17 -3.37 -1.47
CA ILE A 51 0.53 -3.25 -0.15
C ILE A 51 -0.68 -4.19 -0.15
N VAL A 52 -0.65 -5.18 0.74
CA VAL A 52 -1.69 -6.20 0.82
C VAL A 52 -2.51 -5.97 2.08
N VAL A 53 -3.79 -5.69 1.92
CA VAL A 53 -4.70 -5.34 3.01
C VAL A 53 -5.91 -6.26 3.05
N ALA A 54 -6.51 -6.39 4.23
CA ALA A 54 -7.82 -7.01 4.41
C ALA A 54 -8.88 -5.92 4.33
N ALA A 55 -9.76 -5.99 3.33
CA ALA A 55 -10.83 -5.02 3.11
C ALA A 55 -11.98 -5.69 2.37
N ASP A 56 -13.16 -5.07 2.37
CA ASP A 56 -14.35 -5.66 1.76
C ASP A 56 -14.27 -5.73 0.24
N ASP A 57 -13.63 -4.73 -0.37
CA ASP A 57 -13.50 -4.61 -1.82
C ASP A 57 -12.31 -3.70 -2.17
N PRO A 58 -11.93 -3.58 -3.46
CA PRO A 58 -10.81 -2.71 -3.86
C PRO A 58 -10.97 -1.25 -3.45
N ASP A 59 -12.18 -0.69 -3.53
CA ASP A 59 -12.41 0.71 -3.15
C ASP A 59 -12.21 0.91 -1.65
N ALA A 60 -12.65 -0.04 -0.83
CA ALA A 60 -12.40 0.00 0.62
C ALA A 60 -10.91 -0.06 0.94
N GLY A 61 -10.14 -0.87 0.19
CA GLY A 61 -8.69 -0.93 0.33
C GLY A 61 -8.03 0.41 0.01
N LEU A 62 -8.44 1.06 -1.07
CA LEU A 62 -7.93 2.39 -1.43
C LEU A 62 -8.31 3.45 -0.39
N ARG A 63 -9.54 3.43 0.10
CA ARG A 63 -9.98 4.38 1.15
C ARG A 63 -9.15 4.22 2.42
N MET A 64 -8.86 2.99 2.82
CA MET A 64 -8.00 2.72 3.98
C MET A 64 -6.61 3.35 3.82
N LEU A 65 -6.06 3.33 2.61
CA LEU A 65 -4.73 3.84 2.31
C LEU A 65 -4.71 5.33 1.95
N ASN A 66 -5.87 6.00 1.89
CA ASN A 66 -5.90 7.44 1.61
C ASN A 66 -5.24 8.28 2.72
N ALA A 67 -5.14 7.75 3.93
CA ALA A 67 -4.45 8.41 5.04
C ALA A 67 -2.93 8.21 5.02
N ASP A 68 -2.40 7.42 4.07
CA ASP A 68 -0.96 7.26 3.90
C ASP A 68 -0.33 8.62 3.59
N PRO A 69 0.72 9.04 4.33
CA PRO A 69 1.40 10.31 4.07
C PRO A 69 1.90 10.48 2.64
N LEU A 70 2.24 9.39 1.95
CA LEU A 70 2.67 9.44 0.55
C LEU A 70 1.55 9.93 -0.39
N VAL A 71 0.29 9.69 -0.06
CA VAL A 71 -0.84 10.21 -0.82
C VAL A 71 -0.88 11.73 -0.71
N GLY A 72 -0.74 12.25 0.51
CA GLY A 72 -0.85 13.69 0.77
C GLY A 72 0.26 14.54 0.14
N VAL A 73 1.48 13.98 -0.01
CA VAL A 73 2.61 14.74 -0.60
C VAL A 73 2.68 14.61 -2.13
N GLY A 74 1.77 13.87 -2.76
CA GLY A 74 1.65 13.83 -4.21
C GLY A 74 2.74 13.07 -4.95
N VAL A 75 3.40 12.08 -4.32
CA VAL A 75 4.46 11.29 -4.96
C VAL A 75 3.94 10.04 -5.66
N ILE A 76 2.68 9.68 -5.46
CA ILE A 76 2.08 8.50 -6.07
C ILE A 76 1.47 8.91 -7.41
N GLU A 77 2.02 8.37 -8.50
CA GLU A 77 1.54 8.63 -9.85
C GLU A 77 0.26 7.84 -10.14
N SER A 78 0.21 6.58 -9.70
CA SER A 78 -0.99 5.76 -9.85
C SER A 78 -1.11 4.74 -8.73
N ARG A 79 -2.34 4.32 -8.45
CA ARG A 79 -2.67 3.24 -7.54
C ARG A 79 -3.65 2.29 -8.22
N ILE A 80 -3.38 1.00 -8.13
CA ILE A 80 -4.27 -0.03 -8.66
C ILE A 80 -4.58 -1.00 -7.52
N ALA A 81 -5.86 -1.22 -7.26
CA ALA A 81 -6.32 -2.14 -6.23
C ALA A 81 -7.15 -3.25 -6.87
N ARG A 82 -6.82 -4.50 -6.54
CA ARG A 82 -7.49 -5.68 -7.08
C ARG A 82 -7.73 -6.71 -5.97
N VAL A 83 -8.84 -7.44 -6.07
CA VAL A 83 -9.04 -8.62 -5.22
C VAL A 83 -7.96 -9.63 -5.56
N TRP A 84 -7.32 -10.16 -4.53
CA TRP A 84 -6.32 -11.20 -4.68
C TRP A 84 -6.75 -12.45 -3.93
N ASN A 85 -6.80 -13.58 -4.65
CA ASN A 85 -7.10 -14.88 -4.07
C ASN A 85 -5.82 -15.72 -4.02
N PRO A 86 -5.01 -15.62 -2.97
CA PRO A 86 -3.81 -16.45 -2.85
C PRO A 86 -4.22 -17.91 -2.69
N VAL A 87 -3.97 -18.71 -3.71
CA VAL A 87 -4.35 -20.13 -3.73
C VAL A 87 -3.36 -20.96 -2.91
N ILE A 88 -2.10 -20.58 -2.94
CA ILE A 88 -1.02 -21.20 -2.17
C ILE A 88 -0.29 -20.10 -1.41
N GLY A 89 -0.24 -20.19 -0.10
CA GLY A 89 0.44 -19.21 0.75
C GLY A 89 -0.22 -19.08 2.11
N PRO A 90 0.27 -18.14 2.94
CA PRO A 90 -0.20 -18.03 4.33
C PRO A 90 -1.64 -17.49 4.46
N TRP A 91 -2.20 -16.91 3.41
CA TRP A 91 -3.53 -16.28 3.44
C TRP A 91 -4.56 -16.99 2.56
N GLN A 92 -4.30 -18.20 2.20
CA GLN A 92 -5.23 -18.99 1.40
C GLN A 92 -6.47 -19.47 2.21
#